data_33a41afcd45e6ed4c1541553e5c2a091
#
_entry.id   33a41afcd45e6ed4c1541553e5c2a091
#
_cell.length_a   1.000
_cell.length_b   1.000
_cell.length_c   1.000
_cell.angle_alpha   90.00
_cell.angle_beta   90.00
_cell.angle_gamma   90.00
#
_symmetry.space_group_name_H-M   'P 1'
#
loop_
_entity.id
_entity.type
_entity.pdbx_description
1 polymer ?
#
loop_
_entity_poly.entity_id
_entity_poly.type
_entity_poly.pdbx_seq_one_letter_code
_entity_poly.pdbx_strand_id
1 'polypeptide(L)'
;YLDILKSVDPTVKNLIIDLKENGDIPIDEDDEFQSKDVIIKNIRVDVSSVHDVYKEHKKVSEVELPFLKYESNGTIKLFGILPSIFEALDTGGVLFIDELENGLHPLVVEFIIKLFNDTSINPKNAQLICSTHNTLLLEKCRRDQVWFMDKNEYGESKLSRLSDFLNIRKNDNISEKYLKGVFGAIPKF
;
A
#
# COMPACT_ATOMS: atom_id res chain seq x y z
N TYR A 1 -13.38 5.41 0.24
CA TYR A 1 -12.56 4.71 1.26
C TYR A 1 -13.32 3.54 1.88
N LEU A 2 -14.45 3.81 2.53
CA LEU A 2 -15.23 2.80 3.25
C LEU A 2 -15.68 1.64 2.35
N ASP A 3 -16.09 1.90 1.12
CA ASP A 3 -16.54 0.88 0.18
C ASP A 3 -15.40 -0.09 -0.21
N ILE A 4 -14.19 0.42 -0.35
CA ILE A 4 -13.01 -0.42 -0.62
C ILE A 4 -12.68 -1.27 0.60
N LEU A 5 -12.69 -0.70 1.81
CA LEU A 5 -12.50 -1.46 3.04
C LEU A 5 -13.54 -2.56 3.18
N LYS A 6 -14.82 -2.26 2.95
CA LYS A 6 -15.91 -3.24 2.97
C LYS A 6 -15.78 -4.35 1.93
N SER A 7 -15.15 -4.07 0.79
CA SER A 7 -14.89 -5.10 -0.22
C SER A 7 -13.82 -6.11 0.21
N VAL A 8 -12.91 -5.70 1.09
CA VAL A 8 -11.85 -6.54 1.66
C VAL A 8 -12.29 -7.18 2.97
N ASP A 9 -12.97 -6.41 3.81
CA ASP A 9 -13.54 -6.87 5.08
C ASP A 9 -15.02 -6.49 5.19
N PRO A 10 -15.94 -7.36 4.75
CA PRO A 10 -17.37 -7.06 4.76
C PRO A 10 -17.99 -6.99 6.16
N THR A 11 -17.23 -7.35 7.20
CA THR A 11 -17.70 -7.24 8.60
C THR A 11 -17.65 -5.80 9.11
N VAL A 12 -16.78 -4.96 8.54
CA VAL A 12 -16.71 -3.51 8.84
C VAL A 12 -17.89 -2.80 8.20
N LYS A 13 -18.81 -2.28 9.00
CA LYS A 13 -20.01 -1.57 8.52
C LYS A 13 -19.80 -0.08 8.40
N ASN A 14 -19.06 0.49 9.31
CA ASN A 14 -18.75 1.92 9.32
C ASN A 14 -17.43 2.18 10.04
N LEU A 15 -16.89 3.39 9.83
CA LEU A 15 -15.76 3.92 10.58
C LEU A 15 -16.17 5.21 11.27
N ILE A 16 -15.73 5.37 12.51
CA ILE A 16 -15.88 6.59 13.29
C ILE A 16 -14.46 7.14 13.47
N ILE A 17 -14.26 8.39 13.09
CA ILE A 17 -12.96 9.07 13.18
C ILE A 17 -13.14 10.30 14.04
N ASP A 18 -12.56 10.27 15.23
CA ASP A 18 -12.57 11.36 16.19
C ASP A 18 -11.23 12.09 16.20
N LEU A 19 -11.27 13.38 15.95
CA LEU A 19 -10.10 14.25 16.00
C LEU A 19 -10.08 14.97 17.35
N LYS A 20 -9.03 14.76 18.16
CA LYS A 20 -8.83 15.43 19.44
C LYS A 20 -7.60 16.32 19.38
N GLU A 21 -7.75 17.59 19.63
CA GLU A 21 -6.62 18.50 19.80
C GLU A 21 -6.03 18.32 21.20
N ASN A 22 -4.78 17.89 21.29
CA ASN A 22 -4.06 17.65 22.55
C ASN A 22 -3.12 18.82 22.91
N GLY A 23 -3.55 20.06 22.78
CA GLY A 23 -2.74 21.21 23.13
C GLY A 23 -1.49 21.42 22.25
N ASP A 24 -0.84 22.56 22.41
CA ASP A 24 0.38 22.89 21.66
C ASP A 24 1.56 22.06 22.18
N ILE A 25 2.36 21.49 21.28
CA ILE A 25 3.64 20.87 21.65
C ILE A 25 4.62 22.02 21.90
N PRO A 26 5.27 22.10 23.10
CA PRO A 26 6.37 23.03 23.29
C PRO A 26 7.47 22.70 22.29
N ILE A 27 7.83 23.65 21.44
CA ILE A 27 9.01 23.53 20.60
C ILE A 27 10.21 23.76 21.51
N ASP A 28 11.13 22.79 21.60
CA ASP A 28 12.39 22.97 22.30
C ASP A 28 13.12 24.16 21.67
N GLU A 29 13.53 25.15 22.49
CA GLU A 29 14.16 26.40 22.04
C GLU A 29 15.54 26.19 21.39
N ASP A 30 16.06 24.95 21.41
CA ASP A 30 17.39 24.59 20.88
C ASP A 30 17.40 24.18 19.39
N ASP A 31 16.25 24.17 18.69
CA ASP A 31 16.21 23.86 17.26
C ASP A 31 16.54 25.10 16.42
N GLU A 32 17.69 25.08 15.74
CA GLU A 32 18.21 26.17 14.85
C GLU A 32 17.29 26.51 13.65
N PHE A 33 16.14 25.88 13.50
CA PHE A 33 15.11 26.18 12.50
C PHE A 33 14.00 27.07 13.08
N GLN A 34 14.35 28.31 13.47
CA GLN A 34 13.37 29.31 13.86
C GLN A 34 12.64 29.89 12.63
N SER A 35 11.57 29.25 12.19
CA SER A 35 10.46 29.96 11.53
C SER A 35 9.41 30.31 12.60
N LYS A 36 9.26 31.57 12.90
CA LYS A 36 8.47 32.12 14.03
C LYS A 36 6.96 31.86 13.98
N ASP A 37 6.43 31.10 13.00
CA ASP A 37 4.99 30.95 12.78
C ASP A 37 4.51 29.49 12.56
N VAL A 38 5.29 28.48 12.95
CA VAL A 38 4.85 27.09 12.84
C VAL A 38 4.24 26.64 14.17
N ILE A 39 2.92 26.75 14.30
CA ILE A 39 2.17 26.13 15.38
C ILE A 39 1.94 24.66 15.01
N ILE A 40 2.69 23.73 15.61
CA ILE A 40 2.45 22.30 15.46
C ILE A 40 1.28 21.93 16.39
N LYS A 41 0.10 21.76 15.81
CA LYS A 41 -1.06 21.23 16.54
C LYS A 41 -0.89 19.73 16.73
N ASN A 42 -0.86 19.29 17.96
CA ASN A 42 -0.89 17.84 18.28
C ASN A 42 -2.33 17.33 18.13
N ILE A 43 -2.62 16.73 16.97
CA ILE A 43 -3.94 16.16 16.69
C ILE A 43 -3.85 14.65 16.93
N ARG A 44 -4.60 14.15 17.90
CA ARG A 44 -4.83 12.73 18.10
C ARG A 44 -6.01 12.29 17.23
N VAL A 45 -5.80 11.25 16.45
CA VAL A 45 -6.83 10.62 15.62
C VAL A 45 -7.19 9.29 16.28
N ASP A 46 -8.40 9.19 16.83
CA ASP A 46 -8.96 7.94 17.32
C ASP A 46 -9.88 7.36 16.23
N VAL A 47 -9.65 6.11 15.85
CA VAL A 47 -10.44 5.41 14.82
C VAL A 47 -11.12 4.21 15.44
N SER A 48 -12.43 4.09 15.25
CA SER A 48 -13.23 2.93 15.64
C SER A 48 -13.92 2.34 14.41
N SER A 49 -14.10 1.03 14.41
CA SER A 49 -14.91 0.29 13.42
C SER A 49 -16.23 -0.13 14.03
N VAL A 50 -17.31 -0.08 13.23
CA VAL A 50 -18.64 -0.53 13.63
C VAL A 50 -18.93 -1.87 12.97
N HIS A 51 -19.32 -2.84 13.76
CA HIS A 51 -19.66 -4.20 13.34
C HIS A 51 -21.07 -4.59 13.77
N ASP A 52 -21.74 -5.40 12.94
CA ASP A 52 -22.99 -6.00 13.31
C ASP A 52 -22.79 -7.18 14.26
N VAL A 53 -23.59 -7.26 15.30
CA VAL A 53 -23.65 -8.40 16.22
C VAL A 53 -24.81 -9.31 15.83
N TYR A 54 -24.52 -10.59 15.62
CA TYR A 54 -25.51 -11.58 15.23
C TYR A 54 -25.77 -12.61 16.33
N LYS A 55 -27.02 -12.96 16.53
CA LYS A 55 -27.45 -14.12 17.31
C LYS A 55 -28.36 -14.99 16.46
N GLU A 56 -28.04 -16.29 16.33
CA GLU A 56 -28.80 -17.23 15.49
C GLU A 56 -29.04 -16.69 14.07
N HIS A 57 -28.00 -16.14 13.43
CA HIS A 57 -28.02 -15.51 12.10
C HIS A 57 -28.91 -14.27 11.95
N LYS A 58 -29.44 -13.71 13.05
CA LYS A 58 -30.20 -12.46 13.04
C LYS A 58 -29.36 -11.35 13.66
N LYS A 59 -29.31 -10.20 12.99
CA LYS A 59 -28.69 -8.99 13.55
C LYS A 59 -29.48 -8.57 14.79
N VAL A 60 -28.78 -8.41 15.93
CA VAL A 60 -29.37 -8.03 17.21
C VAL A 60 -28.93 -6.65 17.69
N SER A 61 -27.71 -6.25 17.33
CA SER A 61 -27.14 -4.95 17.70
C SER A 61 -25.96 -4.58 16.80
N GLU A 62 -25.35 -3.44 17.06
CA GLU A 62 -24.05 -3.05 16.54
C GLU A 62 -23.08 -2.88 17.70
N VAL A 63 -21.79 -3.04 17.44
CA VAL A 63 -20.71 -2.78 18.39
C VAL A 63 -19.66 -1.91 17.73
N GLU A 64 -19.18 -0.93 18.49
CA GLU A 64 -18.05 -0.09 18.14
C GLU A 64 -16.78 -0.66 18.79
N LEU A 65 -15.73 -0.85 17.99
CA LEU A 65 -14.46 -1.43 18.42
C LEU A 65 -13.29 -0.51 18.03
N PRO A 66 -12.30 -0.31 18.92
CA PRO A 66 -11.05 0.39 18.55
C PRO A 66 -10.37 -0.27 17.36
N PHE A 67 -10.28 0.46 16.22
CA PHE A 67 -9.86 -0.05 14.91
C PHE A 67 -8.50 -0.75 14.95
N LEU A 68 -7.48 -0.08 15.46
CA LEU A 68 -6.11 -0.60 15.50
C LEU A 68 -5.92 -1.82 16.41
N LYS A 69 -6.89 -2.13 17.28
CA LYS A 69 -6.80 -3.24 18.23
C LYS A 69 -7.54 -4.48 17.76
N TYR A 70 -8.63 -4.30 17.04
CA TYR A 70 -9.56 -5.39 16.73
C TYR A 70 -9.62 -5.74 15.25
N GLU A 71 -9.16 -4.86 14.34
CA GLU A 71 -9.13 -5.18 12.93
C GLU A 71 -7.92 -6.05 12.54
N SER A 72 -8.05 -6.72 11.39
CA SER A 72 -6.94 -7.49 10.84
C SER A 72 -5.78 -6.58 10.41
N ASN A 73 -4.54 -7.08 10.45
CA ASN A 73 -3.38 -6.34 9.98
C ASN A 73 -3.56 -5.87 8.52
N GLY A 74 -4.21 -6.68 7.68
CA GLY A 74 -4.50 -6.33 6.29
C GLY A 74 -5.48 -5.16 6.17
N THR A 75 -6.54 -5.15 6.98
CA THR A 75 -7.53 -4.07 7.03
C THR A 75 -6.89 -2.78 7.54
N ILE A 76 -6.06 -2.86 8.58
CA ILE A 76 -5.32 -1.72 9.14
C ILE A 76 -4.35 -1.14 8.10
N LYS A 77 -3.55 -2.01 7.44
CA LYS A 77 -2.61 -1.57 6.41
C LYS A 77 -3.34 -0.91 5.24
N LEU A 78 -4.39 -1.54 4.74
CA LEU A 78 -5.18 -0.97 3.64
C LEU A 78 -5.73 0.40 4.01
N PHE A 79 -6.32 0.55 5.20
CA PHE A 79 -6.80 1.83 5.70
C PHE A 79 -5.70 2.89 5.71
N GLY A 80 -4.49 2.52 6.15
CA GLY A 80 -3.36 3.45 6.23
C GLY A 80 -2.83 3.92 4.88
N ILE A 81 -2.87 3.07 3.83
CA ILE A 81 -2.33 3.42 2.51
C ILE A 81 -3.35 4.07 1.57
N LEU A 82 -4.66 3.83 1.78
CA LEU A 82 -5.72 4.36 0.90
C LEU A 82 -5.68 5.89 0.74
N PRO A 83 -5.48 6.70 1.79
CA PRO A 83 -5.37 8.16 1.64
C PRO A 83 -4.30 8.58 0.65
N SER A 84 -3.09 8.00 0.75
CA SER A 84 -1.97 8.31 -0.14
C SER A 84 -2.22 7.84 -1.58
N ILE A 85 -2.91 6.70 -1.77
CA ILE A 85 -3.33 6.23 -3.10
C ILE A 85 -4.25 7.25 -3.76
N PHE A 86 -5.29 7.69 -3.05
CA PHE A 86 -6.25 8.64 -3.60
C PHE A 86 -5.64 10.02 -3.81
N GLU A 87 -4.79 10.48 -2.90
CA GLU A 87 -4.07 11.73 -3.09
C GLU A 87 -3.20 11.70 -4.35
N ALA A 88 -2.45 10.60 -4.57
CA ALA A 88 -1.65 10.44 -5.78
C ALA A 88 -2.52 10.46 -7.04
N LEU A 89 -3.64 9.72 -7.06
CA LEU A 89 -4.58 9.69 -8.18
C LEU A 89 -5.22 11.06 -8.44
N ASP A 90 -5.58 11.79 -7.38
CA ASP A 90 -6.22 13.10 -7.47
C ASP A 90 -5.26 14.20 -7.92
N THR A 91 -3.98 14.09 -7.59
CA THR A 91 -2.97 15.10 -7.94
C THR A 91 -2.20 14.76 -9.22
N GLY A 92 -2.19 13.50 -9.67
CA GLY A 92 -1.28 12.99 -10.70
C GLY A 92 0.13 12.78 -10.17
N GLY A 93 0.28 12.56 -8.87
CA GLY A 93 1.56 12.43 -8.18
C GLY A 93 2.21 11.06 -8.33
N VAL A 94 3.38 10.90 -7.68
CA VAL A 94 4.11 9.62 -7.61
C VAL A 94 4.02 9.08 -6.19
N LEU A 95 3.54 7.85 -6.05
CA LEU A 95 3.44 7.14 -4.78
C LEU A 95 4.49 6.02 -4.73
N PHE A 96 5.31 6.01 -3.67
CA PHE A 96 6.27 4.96 -3.39
C PHE A 96 5.76 4.09 -2.24
N ILE A 97 5.70 2.77 -2.45
CA ILE A 97 5.32 1.80 -1.40
C ILE A 97 6.35 0.68 -1.38
N ASP A 98 7.00 0.49 -0.23
CA ASP A 98 7.88 -0.64 -0.01
C ASP A 98 7.06 -1.86 0.46
N GLU A 99 7.38 -3.04 -0.09
CA GLU A 99 6.69 -4.30 0.19
C GLU A 99 5.15 -4.15 0.14
N LEU A 100 4.63 -3.77 -1.03
CA LEU A 100 3.20 -3.50 -1.21
C LEU A 100 2.32 -4.66 -0.71
N GLU A 101 2.73 -5.91 -0.93
CA GLU A 101 1.99 -7.10 -0.53
C GLU A 101 2.03 -7.42 0.96
N ASN A 102 2.94 -6.82 1.74
CA ASN A 102 3.10 -7.17 3.15
C ASN A 102 1.77 -7.00 3.92
N GLY A 103 1.21 -8.10 4.42
CA GLY A 103 -0.07 -8.12 5.14
C GLY A 103 -1.32 -7.94 4.29
N LEU A 104 -1.23 -7.74 2.96
CA LEU A 104 -2.37 -7.63 2.07
C LEU A 104 -2.64 -8.93 1.32
N HIS A 105 -3.93 -9.24 1.10
CA HIS A 105 -4.30 -10.34 0.21
C HIS A 105 -3.87 -10.04 -1.24
N PRO A 106 -3.35 -11.03 -2.01
CA PRO A 106 -2.88 -10.81 -3.38
C PRO A 106 -3.87 -10.09 -4.30
N LEU A 107 -5.16 -10.36 -4.18
CA LEU A 107 -6.21 -9.68 -4.96
C LEU A 107 -6.34 -8.19 -4.62
N VAL A 108 -6.03 -7.80 -3.39
CA VAL A 108 -6.01 -6.38 -2.97
C VAL A 108 -4.84 -5.67 -3.63
N VAL A 109 -3.68 -6.32 -3.69
CA VAL A 109 -2.49 -5.79 -4.38
C VAL A 109 -2.76 -5.62 -5.88
N GLU A 110 -3.36 -6.64 -6.54
CA GLU A 110 -3.78 -6.54 -7.94
C GLU A 110 -4.77 -5.39 -8.15
N PHE A 111 -5.72 -5.22 -7.26
CA PHE A 111 -6.69 -4.12 -7.32
C PHE A 111 -6.00 -2.75 -7.23
N ILE A 112 -5.06 -2.56 -6.31
CA ILE A 112 -4.29 -1.32 -6.18
C ILE A 112 -3.53 -1.02 -7.48
N ILE A 113 -2.81 -1.99 -8.03
CA ILE A 113 -2.08 -1.84 -9.31
C ILE A 113 -3.04 -1.46 -10.45
N LYS A 114 -4.24 -2.07 -10.48
CA LYS A 114 -5.25 -1.76 -11.48
C LYS A 114 -5.74 -0.31 -11.40
N LEU A 115 -5.88 0.27 -10.20
CA LEU A 115 -6.29 1.67 -10.04
C LEU A 115 -5.33 2.62 -10.80
N PHE A 116 -4.03 2.37 -10.76
CA PHE A 116 -3.02 3.18 -11.45
C PHE A 116 -2.93 2.90 -12.94
N ASN A 117 -3.29 1.69 -13.38
CA ASN A 117 -3.25 1.31 -14.81
C ASN A 117 -4.54 1.65 -15.58
N ASP A 118 -5.65 1.91 -14.89
CA ASP A 118 -6.94 2.23 -15.51
C ASP A 118 -7.04 3.74 -15.77
N THR A 119 -7.00 4.14 -17.03
CA THR A 119 -7.05 5.55 -17.43
C THR A 119 -8.36 6.25 -17.06
N SER A 120 -9.43 5.51 -16.84
CA SER A 120 -10.71 6.08 -16.36
C SER A 120 -10.68 6.47 -14.89
N ILE A 121 -9.85 5.77 -14.10
CA ILE A 121 -9.64 6.02 -12.66
C ILE A 121 -8.44 6.96 -12.44
N ASN A 122 -7.43 6.85 -13.30
CA ASN A 122 -6.19 7.62 -13.25
C ASN A 122 -6.03 8.55 -14.46
N PRO A 123 -6.93 9.52 -14.69
CA PRO A 123 -6.86 10.42 -15.83
C PRO A 123 -5.66 11.39 -15.76
N LYS A 124 -5.09 11.59 -14.56
CA LYS A 124 -3.95 12.49 -14.32
C LYS A 124 -2.60 11.79 -14.40
N ASN A 125 -2.58 10.50 -14.79
CA ASN A 125 -1.36 9.69 -14.96
C ASN A 125 -0.49 9.62 -13.67
N ALA A 126 -1.11 9.51 -12.50
CA ALA A 126 -0.40 9.21 -11.27
C ALA A 126 0.43 7.94 -11.43
N GLN A 127 1.55 7.84 -10.73
CA GLN A 127 2.47 6.71 -10.82
C GLN A 127 2.57 5.99 -9.47
N LEU A 128 2.49 4.65 -9.52
CA LEU A 128 2.82 3.79 -8.39
C LEU A 128 4.17 3.14 -8.64
N ILE A 129 5.11 3.34 -7.73
CA ILE A 129 6.41 2.65 -7.68
C ILE A 129 6.41 1.83 -6.41
N CYS A 130 6.48 0.51 -6.53
CA CYS A 130 6.48 -0.37 -5.36
C CYS A 130 7.52 -1.47 -5.48
N SER A 131 8.09 -1.86 -4.34
CA SER A 131 8.81 -3.13 -4.22
C SER A 131 7.84 -4.26 -3.90
N THR A 132 8.18 -5.48 -4.31
CA THR A 132 7.38 -6.66 -4.03
C THR A 132 8.19 -7.94 -4.14
N HIS A 133 7.90 -8.91 -3.29
CA HIS A 133 8.39 -10.29 -3.40
C HIS A 133 7.35 -11.24 -4.03
N ASN A 134 6.18 -10.72 -4.38
CA ASN A 134 5.10 -11.52 -4.99
C ASN A 134 5.34 -11.74 -6.48
N THR A 135 5.86 -12.90 -6.83
CA THR A 135 6.15 -13.27 -8.22
C THR A 135 4.92 -13.34 -9.13
N LEU A 136 3.71 -13.50 -8.57
CA LEU A 136 2.47 -13.51 -9.37
C LEU A 136 2.22 -12.17 -10.06
N LEU A 137 2.75 -11.07 -9.53
CA LEU A 137 2.63 -9.75 -10.14
C LEU A 137 3.43 -9.62 -11.44
N LEU A 138 4.47 -10.43 -11.63
CA LEU A 138 5.27 -10.42 -12.85
C LEU A 138 4.44 -10.76 -14.10
N GLU A 139 3.39 -11.59 -13.95
CA GLU A 139 2.48 -11.95 -15.04
C GLU A 139 1.37 -10.91 -15.29
N LYS A 140 1.20 -9.96 -14.35
CA LYS A 140 0.14 -8.93 -14.41
C LYS A 140 0.66 -7.59 -14.90
N CYS A 141 1.96 -7.37 -14.82
CA CYS A 141 2.61 -6.12 -15.24
C CYS A 141 3.17 -6.23 -16.65
N ARG A 142 3.24 -5.09 -17.36
CA ARG A 142 3.97 -5.01 -18.64
C ARG A 142 5.47 -5.14 -18.38
N ARG A 143 6.21 -5.64 -19.36
CA ARG A 143 7.67 -5.84 -19.23
C ARG A 143 8.44 -4.55 -18.92
N ASP A 144 7.97 -3.43 -19.42
CA ASP A 144 8.56 -2.12 -19.17
C ASP A 144 8.30 -1.58 -17.75
N GLN A 145 7.33 -2.17 -17.04
CA GLN A 145 6.99 -1.83 -15.65
C GLN A 145 7.77 -2.66 -14.62
N VAL A 146 8.38 -3.77 -15.04
CA VAL A 146 9.07 -4.70 -14.12
C VAL A 146 10.56 -4.43 -14.11
N TRP A 147 11.10 -4.26 -12.90
CA TRP A 147 12.51 -4.05 -12.64
C TRP A 147 13.01 -5.05 -11.60
N PHE A 148 14.20 -5.60 -11.82
CA PHE A 148 14.90 -6.48 -10.90
C PHE A 148 16.04 -5.72 -10.24
N MET A 149 16.11 -5.77 -8.92
CA MET A 149 17.21 -5.19 -8.15
C MET A 149 18.09 -6.32 -7.62
N ASP A 150 19.32 -6.38 -8.06
CA ASP A 150 20.34 -7.33 -7.59
C ASP A 150 21.40 -6.59 -6.78
N LYS A 151 22.01 -7.30 -5.83
CA LYS A 151 23.08 -6.76 -4.99
C LYS A 151 24.32 -7.65 -5.09
N ASN A 152 25.45 -7.07 -5.43
CA ASN A 152 26.70 -7.81 -5.52
C ASN A 152 27.36 -8.02 -4.13
N GLU A 153 28.48 -8.76 -4.09
CA GLU A 153 29.25 -9.03 -2.89
C GLU A 153 29.83 -7.78 -2.22
N TYR A 154 29.97 -6.68 -2.96
CA TYR A 154 30.48 -5.39 -2.46
C TYR A 154 29.36 -4.49 -1.93
N GLY A 155 28.09 -4.96 -1.98
CA GLY A 155 26.94 -4.18 -1.54
C GLY A 155 26.40 -3.20 -2.58
N GLU A 156 26.93 -3.20 -3.81
CA GLU A 156 26.44 -2.35 -4.89
C GLU A 156 25.13 -2.91 -5.47
N SER A 157 24.13 -2.07 -5.64
CA SER A 157 22.86 -2.43 -6.21
C SER A 157 22.85 -2.20 -7.72
N LYS A 158 22.34 -3.19 -8.48
CA LYS A 158 22.13 -3.09 -9.93
C LYS A 158 20.66 -3.22 -10.23
N LEU A 159 20.14 -2.30 -11.01
CA LEU A 159 18.76 -2.32 -11.50
C LEU A 159 18.73 -2.76 -12.95
N SER A 160 17.90 -3.76 -13.27
CA SER A 160 17.75 -4.30 -14.63
C SER A 160 16.27 -4.39 -14.98
N ARG A 161 15.88 -3.88 -16.15
CA ARG A 161 14.48 -3.91 -16.60
C ARG A 161 14.17 -5.22 -17.31
N LEU A 162 13.00 -5.81 -17.07
CA LEU A 162 12.59 -7.05 -17.73
C LEU A 162 12.56 -6.91 -19.26
N SER A 163 12.24 -5.74 -19.80
CA SER A 163 12.24 -5.47 -21.25
C SER A 163 13.62 -5.53 -21.89
N ASP A 164 14.71 -5.41 -21.13
CA ASP A 164 16.07 -5.39 -21.64
C ASP A 164 16.63 -6.82 -21.86
N PHE A 165 15.91 -7.85 -21.41
CA PHE A 165 16.25 -9.25 -21.62
C PHE A 165 15.72 -9.73 -22.98
N LEU A 166 16.61 -9.87 -23.98
CA LEU A 166 16.28 -10.16 -25.37
C LEU A 166 15.68 -11.57 -25.60
N ASN A 167 15.97 -12.54 -24.73
CA ASN A 167 15.60 -13.95 -24.92
C ASN A 167 14.26 -14.33 -24.27
N ILE A 168 13.36 -13.36 -24.04
CA ILE A 168 12.07 -13.60 -23.43
C ILE A 168 10.96 -13.52 -24.48
N ARG A 169 10.26 -14.63 -24.69
CA ARG A 169 9.12 -14.72 -25.59
C ARG A 169 7.84 -14.25 -24.90
N LYS A 170 6.82 -13.87 -25.69
CA LYS A 170 5.53 -13.39 -25.18
C LYS A 170 4.82 -14.40 -24.27
N ASN A 171 5.00 -15.70 -24.52
CA ASN A 171 4.34 -16.79 -23.80
C ASN A 171 5.23 -17.43 -22.71
N ASP A 172 6.38 -16.84 -22.40
CA ASP A 172 7.24 -17.36 -21.34
C ASP A 172 6.62 -17.07 -19.97
N ASN A 173 6.68 -18.04 -19.08
CA ASN A 173 6.33 -17.85 -17.67
C ASN A 173 7.47 -17.06 -16.98
N ILE A 174 7.22 -15.78 -16.72
CA ILE A 174 8.21 -14.86 -16.17
C ILE A 174 8.50 -15.20 -14.71
N SER A 175 7.48 -15.58 -13.94
CA SER A 175 7.62 -15.99 -12.54
C SER A 175 8.52 -17.21 -12.40
N GLU A 176 8.33 -18.22 -13.26
CA GLU A 176 9.17 -19.42 -13.26
C GLU A 176 10.63 -19.10 -13.65
N LYS A 177 10.83 -18.24 -14.65
CA LYS A 177 12.19 -17.81 -15.07
C LYS A 177 12.88 -17.02 -13.98
N TYR A 178 12.16 -16.16 -13.26
CA TYR A 178 12.69 -15.42 -12.11
C TYR A 178 13.15 -16.37 -11.01
N LEU A 179 12.30 -17.32 -10.60
CA LEU A 179 12.63 -18.32 -9.58
C LEU A 179 13.82 -19.23 -9.98
N LYS A 180 14.06 -19.40 -11.28
CA LYS A 180 15.26 -20.09 -11.82
C LYS A 180 16.49 -19.18 -11.91
N GLY A 181 16.40 -17.92 -11.48
CA GLY A 181 17.52 -16.99 -11.47
C GLY A 181 17.91 -16.40 -12.82
N VAL A 182 17.06 -16.52 -13.86
CA VAL A 182 17.36 -16.02 -15.21
C VAL A 182 17.61 -14.51 -15.24
N PHE A 183 16.97 -13.78 -14.32
CA PHE A 183 17.06 -12.32 -14.22
C PHE A 183 17.99 -11.82 -13.13
N GLY A 184 18.65 -12.72 -12.38
CA GLY A 184 19.30 -12.37 -11.13
C GLY A 184 18.29 -12.04 -10.04
N ALA A 185 18.68 -11.19 -9.08
CA ALA A 185 17.83 -10.69 -7.99
C ALA A 185 17.16 -11.79 -7.15
N ILE A 186 17.82 -12.94 -7.01
CA ILE A 186 17.41 -14.05 -6.15
C ILE A 186 18.47 -14.30 -5.07
N PRO A 187 18.07 -14.81 -3.87
CA PRO A 187 19.03 -15.22 -2.85
C PRO A 187 19.98 -16.30 -3.38
N LYS A 188 21.25 -16.16 -3.07
CA LYS A 188 22.28 -17.17 -3.37
C LYS A 188 22.56 -17.93 -2.08
N PHE A 189 22.15 -19.18 -2.01
CA PHE A 189 22.38 -20.09 -0.89
C PHE A 189 23.65 -20.89 -1.10
#